data_45c2490be963939a6604f4ead1b96bc0
#
_entry.id   45c2490be963939a6604f4ead1b96bc0
#
_cell.length_a   1.000
_cell.length_b   1.000
_cell.length_c   1.000
_cell.angle_alpha   90.00
_cell.angle_beta   90.00
_cell.angle_gamma   90.00
#
_symmetry.space_group_name_H-M   'P 1'
#
loop_
_entity.id
_entity.type
_entity.pdbx_description
1 polymer ?
#
loop_
_entity_poly.entity_id
_entity_poly.type
_entity_poly.pdbx_seq_one_letter_code
_entity_poly.pdbx_strand_id
1 'polypeptide(L)'
;ISVRRIELMRSDSGVVGAYVHSNNRIAVLVELKGGDQDLARDVAMHVAAVNPQVVSAADMPEELVAKEKEIFVAQAQDSGKPAEIIEKMIGGRIKKFLAENSLTEQAFVKDPDITVGKLVSRAGAEVVSFVRFEVGEGIDVEKVDFAQEVAAQLHG
;
A
#
# COMPACT_ATOMS: atom_id res chain seq x y z
N ILE A 1 -2.09 26.20 2.30
CA ILE A 1 -1.45 25.09 1.54
C ILE A 1 0.03 25.11 1.84
N SER A 2 0.60 23.99 2.26
CA SER A 2 2.03 23.84 2.51
C SER A 2 2.56 22.58 1.85
N VAL A 3 3.81 22.61 1.40
CA VAL A 3 4.53 21.43 0.90
C VAL A 3 5.21 20.78 2.09
N ARG A 4 4.89 19.51 2.37
CA ARG A 4 5.45 18.77 3.52
C ARG A 4 6.56 17.81 3.12
N ARG A 5 6.45 17.21 1.94
CA ARG A 5 7.38 16.18 1.44
C ARG A 5 7.65 16.40 -0.04
N ILE A 6 8.87 16.17 -0.42
CA ILE A 6 9.31 16.12 -1.82
C ILE A 6 10.15 14.87 -1.98
N GLU A 7 9.91 14.12 -3.04
CA GLU A 7 10.69 12.94 -3.40
C GLU A 7 11.20 13.07 -4.83
N LEU A 8 12.46 12.75 -5.03
CA LEU A 8 13.08 12.67 -6.34
C LEU A 8 13.52 11.26 -6.62
N MET A 9 12.92 10.63 -7.63
CA MET A 9 13.28 9.28 -8.07
C MET A 9 14.07 9.35 -9.37
N ARG A 10 15.23 8.69 -9.39
CA ARG A 10 16.10 8.56 -10.57
C ARG A 10 16.46 7.10 -10.76
N SER A 11 16.59 6.68 -12.00
CA SER A 11 17.09 5.36 -12.38
C SER A 11 18.23 5.50 -13.35
N ASP A 12 19.35 4.82 -13.09
CA ASP A 12 20.52 4.83 -13.96
C ASP A 12 20.40 3.87 -15.13
N SER A 13 19.64 2.79 -14.97
CA SER A 13 19.52 1.71 -15.96
C SER A 13 18.11 1.17 -16.16
N GLY A 14 17.13 1.83 -15.58
CA GLY A 14 15.73 1.40 -15.61
C GLY A 14 14.80 2.49 -16.10
N VAL A 15 13.55 2.36 -15.75
CA VAL A 15 12.45 3.25 -16.13
C VAL A 15 11.77 3.78 -14.87
N VAL A 16 11.50 5.08 -14.83
CA VAL A 16 10.65 5.69 -13.80
C VAL A 16 9.30 6.04 -14.42
N GLY A 17 8.25 5.39 -13.94
CA GLY A 17 6.88 5.68 -14.30
C GLY A 17 6.22 6.61 -13.28
N ALA A 18 5.37 7.51 -13.75
CA ALA A 18 4.59 8.41 -12.92
C ALA A 18 3.11 8.26 -13.21
N TYR A 19 2.30 8.35 -12.16
CA TYR A 19 0.85 8.39 -12.26
C TYR A 19 0.29 9.42 -11.28
N VAL A 20 -0.57 10.31 -11.78
CA VAL A 20 -1.36 11.22 -10.96
C VAL A 20 -2.83 10.85 -11.16
N HIS A 21 -3.52 10.58 -10.05
CA HIS A 21 -4.92 10.20 -10.10
C HIS A 21 -5.80 11.38 -10.51
N SER A 22 -6.94 11.10 -11.16
CA SER A 22 -7.83 12.10 -11.75
C SER A 22 -8.34 13.16 -10.75
N ASN A 23 -8.40 12.82 -9.47
CA ASN A 23 -8.78 13.79 -8.41
C ASN A 23 -7.63 14.71 -7.99
N ASN A 24 -6.42 14.56 -8.56
CA ASN A 24 -5.19 15.31 -8.23
C ASN A 24 -4.77 15.23 -6.74
N ARG A 25 -5.20 14.18 -6.03
CA ARG A 25 -4.87 13.99 -4.61
C ARG A 25 -3.85 12.90 -4.37
N ILE A 26 -3.67 11.99 -5.32
CA ILE A 26 -2.75 10.86 -5.23
C ILE A 26 -1.76 10.95 -6.38
N ALA A 27 -0.48 10.89 -6.06
CA ALA A 27 0.60 10.80 -7.01
C ALA A 27 1.54 9.64 -6.65
N VAL A 28 2.00 8.92 -7.66
CA VAL A 28 2.86 7.74 -7.51
C VAL A 28 4.02 7.83 -8.48
N LEU A 29 5.21 7.48 -8.00
CA LEU A 29 6.39 7.18 -8.80
C LEU A 29 6.75 5.71 -8.61
N VAL A 30 7.11 5.03 -9.67
CA VAL A 30 7.60 3.64 -9.65
C VAL A 30 8.88 3.55 -10.45
N GLU A 31 9.89 2.91 -9.89
CA GLU A 31 11.11 2.55 -10.58
C GLU A 31 11.08 1.06 -10.95
N LEU A 32 11.28 0.77 -12.23
CA LEU A 32 11.49 -0.57 -12.76
C LEU A 32 12.91 -0.72 -13.28
N LYS A 33 13.51 -1.88 -13.02
CA LYS A 33 14.68 -2.34 -13.74
C LYS A 33 14.20 -3.15 -14.94
N GLY A 34 14.48 -2.68 -16.15
CA GLY A 34 13.91 -3.21 -17.39
C GLY A 34 12.44 -2.78 -17.62
N GLY A 35 11.84 -3.35 -18.66
CA GLY A 35 10.49 -2.97 -19.09
C GLY A 35 10.44 -1.63 -19.83
N ASP A 36 9.24 -1.12 -20.00
CA ASP A 36 8.98 0.14 -20.69
C ASP A 36 8.18 1.14 -19.83
N GLN A 37 8.00 2.33 -20.39
CA GLN A 37 7.30 3.43 -19.71
C GLN A 37 5.82 3.11 -19.45
N ASP A 38 5.17 2.39 -20.34
CA ASP A 38 3.75 2.05 -20.21
C ASP A 38 3.54 1.04 -19.06
N LEU A 39 4.42 0.04 -18.94
CA LEU A 39 4.42 -0.90 -17.82
C LEU A 39 4.64 -0.16 -16.49
N ALA A 40 5.64 0.73 -16.43
CA ALA A 40 5.92 1.49 -15.21
C ALA A 40 4.74 2.37 -14.80
N ARG A 41 4.06 3.00 -15.76
CA ARG A 41 2.84 3.78 -15.51
C ARG A 41 1.67 2.92 -15.03
N ASP A 42 1.50 1.73 -15.62
CA ASP A 42 0.46 0.78 -15.23
C ASP A 42 0.67 0.27 -13.79
N VAL A 43 1.91 -0.01 -13.41
CA VAL A 43 2.26 -0.38 -12.03
C VAL A 43 2.02 0.83 -11.09
N ALA A 44 2.39 2.04 -11.49
CA ALA A 44 2.13 3.24 -10.69
C ALA A 44 0.62 3.48 -10.47
N MET A 45 -0.20 3.24 -11.49
CA MET A 45 -1.65 3.31 -11.37
C MET A 45 -2.19 2.26 -10.38
N HIS A 46 -1.68 1.03 -10.43
CA HIS A 46 -2.03 -0.02 -9.47
C HIS A 46 -1.67 0.40 -8.04
N VAL A 47 -0.47 0.93 -7.81
CA VAL A 47 -0.03 1.45 -6.49
C VAL A 47 -0.96 2.56 -5.99
N ALA A 48 -1.40 3.46 -6.87
CA ALA A 48 -2.36 4.51 -6.51
C ALA A 48 -3.70 3.93 -6.01
N ALA A 49 -4.18 2.87 -6.66
CA ALA A 49 -5.47 2.25 -6.36
C ALA A 49 -5.45 1.35 -5.12
N VAL A 50 -4.41 0.53 -4.95
CA VAL A 50 -4.35 -0.55 -3.94
C VAL A 50 -3.53 -0.17 -2.71
N ASN A 51 -2.63 0.79 -2.84
CA ASN A 51 -1.77 1.29 -1.75
C ASN A 51 -0.97 0.19 -1.03
N PRO A 52 -0.11 -0.56 -1.72
CA PRO A 52 0.76 -1.54 -1.08
C PRO A 52 1.73 -0.85 -0.11
N GLN A 53 2.16 -1.55 0.93
CA GLN A 53 3.10 -1.01 1.92
C GLN A 53 4.56 -1.24 1.51
N VAL A 54 4.83 -2.34 0.84
CA VAL A 54 6.18 -2.76 0.42
C VAL A 54 6.16 -3.33 -1.00
N VAL A 55 7.33 -3.46 -1.61
CA VAL A 55 7.47 -4.06 -2.95
C VAL A 55 7.21 -5.56 -2.89
N SER A 56 7.86 -6.27 -1.98
CA SER A 56 7.69 -7.73 -1.81
C SER A 56 7.43 -8.10 -0.35
N ALA A 57 6.92 -9.30 -0.11
CA ALA A 57 6.70 -9.81 1.25
C ALA A 57 7.97 -9.86 2.10
N ALA A 58 9.14 -10.05 1.46
CA ALA A 58 10.43 -10.06 2.13
C ALA A 58 10.85 -8.68 2.67
N ASP A 59 10.30 -7.60 2.11
CA ASP A 59 10.58 -6.22 2.52
C ASP A 59 9.71 -5.77 3.69
N MET A 60 8.73 -6.59 4.11
CA MET A 60 7.83 -6.24 5.22
C MET A 60 8.62 -6.18 6.53
N PRO A 61 8.54 -5.05 7.29
CA PRO A 61 9.20 -4.94 8.58
C PRO A 61 8.73 -6.04 9.55
N GLU A 62 9.66 -6.72 10.20
CA GLU A 62 9.37 -7.80 11.16
C GLU A 62 8.48 -7.33 12.31
N GLU A 63 8.63 -6.08 12.73
CA GLU A 63 7.81 -5.48 13.80
C GLU A 63 6.33 -5.40 13.40
N LEU A 64 6.03 -5.06 12.14
CA LEU A 64 4.66 -5.03 11.64
C LEU A 64 4.05 -6.43 11.56
N VAL A 65 4.83 -7.39 11.10
CA VAL A 65 4.40 -8.80 11.06
C VAL A 65 4.14 -9.33 12.47
N ALA A 66 5.01 -9.04 13.43
CA ALA A 66 4.86 -9.44 14.82
C ALA A 66 3.60 -8.82 15.45
N LYS A 67 3.37 -7.52 15.23
CA LYS A 67 2.18 -6.82 15.71
C LYS A 67 0.88 -7.41 15.15
N GLU A 68 0.83 -7.66 13.85
CA GLU A 68 -0.33 -8.30 13.22
C GLU A 68 -0.54 -9.72 13.74
N LYS A 69 0.55 -10.47 13.98
CA LYS A 69 0.47 -11.80 14.57
C LYS A 69 -0.12 -11.76 15.98
N GLU A 70 0.27 -10.81 16.83
CA GLU A 70 -0.29 -10.63 18.17
C GLU A 70 -1.81 -10.37 18.11
N ILE A 71 -2.26 -9.51 17.19
CA ILE A 71 -3.68 -9.23 16.97
C ILE A 71 -4.43 -10.52 16.58
N PHE A 72 -3.88 -11.29 15.64
CA PHE A 72 -4.52 -12.54 15.20
C PHE A 72 -4.52 -13.61 16.27
N VAL A 73 -3.49 -13.71 17.11
CA VAL A 73 -3.43 -14.60 18.28
C VAL A 73 -4.54 -14.25 19.26
N ALA A 74 -4.68 -12.98 19.61
CA ALA A 74 -5.72 -12.52 20.53
C ALA A 74 -7.13 -12.86 19.99
N GLN A 75 -7.40 -12.56 18.72
CA GLN A 75 -8.68 -12.89 18.08
C GLN A 75 -8.95 -14.41 18.01
N ALA A 76 -7.91 -15.22 17.84
CA ALA A 76 -8.05 -16.66 17.70
C ALA A 76 -8.27 -17.35 19.05
N GLN A 77 -7.71 -16.83 20.14
CA GLN A 77 -7.91 -17.36 21.50
C GLN A 77 -9.39 -17.30 21.92
N ASP A 78 -10.10 -16.26 21.51
CA ASP A 78 -11.53 -16.10 21.79
C ASP A 78 -12.41 -17.09 21.00
N SER A 79 -11.83 -17.78 20.00
CA SER A 79 -12.59 -18.69 19.12
C SER A 79 -12.90 -20.06 19.73
N GLY A 80 -12.27 -20.43 20.85
CA GLY A 80 -12.47 -21.73 21.50
C GLY A 80 -12.00 -22.95 20.70
N LYS A 81 -11.19 -22.75 19.65
CA LYS A 81 -10.67 -23.83 18.78
C LYS A 81 -9.42 -24.49 19.36
N PRO A 82 -9.12 -25.75 18.98
CA PRO A 82 -7.87 -26.41 19.36
C PRO A 82 -6.63 -25.65 18.92
N ALA A 83 -5.54 -25.73 19.71
CA ALA A 83 -4.30 -25.00 19.48
C ALA A 83 -3.71 -25.23 18.08
N GLU A 84 -3.72 -26.45 17.56
CA GLU A 84 -3.21 -26.76 16.20
C GLU A 84 -3.99 -26.06 15.08
N ILE A 85 -5.31 -25.89 15.28
CA ILE A 85 -6.17 -25.19 14.33
C ILE A 85 -5.88 -23.69 14.41
N ILE A 86 -5.68 -23.17 15.62
CA ILE A 86 -5.33 -21.76 15.85
C ILE A 86 -4.00 -21.44 15.16
N GLU A 87 -2.96 -22.27 15.31
CA GLU A 87 -1.67 -22.04 14.63
C GLU A 87 -1.80 -22.00 13.10
N LYS A 88 -2.56 -22.93 12.51
CA LYS A 88 -2.81 -22.93 11.07
C LYS A 88 -3.58 -21.68 10.61
N MET A 89 -4.55 -21.24 11.40
CA MET A 89 -5.31 -20.01 11.11
C MET A 89 -4.42 -18.77 11.17
N ILE A 90 -3.56 -18.66 12.17
CA ILE A 90 -2.60 -17.54 12.31
C ILE A 90 -1.63 -17.53 11.12
N GLY A 91 -1.04 -18.69 10.78
CA GLY A 91 -0.16 -18.81 9.62
C GLY A 91 -0.83 -18.39 8.31
N GLY A 92 -2.06 -18.82 8.09
CA GLY A 92 -2.86 -18.43 6.92
C GLY A 92 -3.18 -16.92 6.88
N ARG A 93 -3.50 -16.31 8.02
CA ARG A 93 -3.78 -14.87 8.12
C ARG A 93 -2.53 -14.03 7.90
N ILE A 94 -1.38 -14.43 8.45
CA ILE A 94 -0.11 -13.74 8.21
C ILE A 94 0.27 -13.81 6.73
N LYS A 95 0.13 -14.98 6.11
CA LYS A 95 0.36 -15.12 4.66
C LYS A 95 -0.53 -14.20 3.85
N LYS A 96 -1.81 -14.13 4.20
CA LYS A 96 -2.78 -13.23 3.54
C LYS A 96 -2.41 -11.76 3.76
N PHE A 97 -2.06 -11.37 4.97
CA PHE A 97 -1.61 -10.01 5.30
C PHE A 97 -0.40 -9.61 4.46
N LEU A 98 0.62 -10.46 4.34
CA LEU A 98 1.80 -10.21 3.52
C LEU A 98 1.43 -10.04 2.04
N ALA A 99 0.59 -10.92 1.50
CA ALA A 99 0.16 -10.85 0.10
C ALA A 99 -0.66 -9.59 -0.20
N GLU A 100 -1.57 -9.20 0.70
CA GLU A 100 -2.41 -8.00 0.52
C GLU A 100 -1.63 -6.69 0.60
N ASN A 101 -0.49 -6.67 1.29
CA ASN A 101 0.33 -5.48 1.50
C ASN A 101 1.61 -5.43 0.66
N SER A 102 1.88 -6.46 -0.13
CA SER A 102 3.08 -6.56 -0.99
C SER A 102 2.71 -6.38 -2.45
N LEU A 103 3.26 -5.36 -3.10
CA LEU A 103 2.94 -4.97 -4.47
C LEU A 103 3.02 -6.15 -5.45
N THR A 104 4.08 -6.94 -5.39
CA THR A 104 4.31 -8.05 -6.34
C THR A 104 3.34 -9.20 -6.18
N GLU A 105 2.70 -9.34 -5.02
CA GLU A 105 1.74 -10.41 -4.74
C GLU A 105 0.28 -10.02 -4.98
N GLN A 106 0.01 -8.73 -5.15
CA GLN A 106 -1.33 -8.22 -5.40
C GLN A 106 -1.82 -8.56 -6.80
N ALA A 107 -3.11 -8.89 -6.92
CA ALA A 107 -3.77 -9.02 -8.22
C ALA A 107 -3.78 -7.68 -8.95
N PHE A 108 -3.36 -7.67 -10.22
CA PHE A 108 -3.23 -6.43 -11.00
C PHE A 108 -4.61 -5.81 -11.27
N VAL A 109 -4.75 -4.51 -11.07
CA VAL A 109 -6.06 -3.83 -11.15
C VAL A 109 -6.71 -3.88 -12.53
N LYS A 110 -5.92 -3.95 -13.61
CA LYS A 110 -6.45 -4.07 -14.98
C LYS A 110 -6.72 -5.53 -15.39
N ASP A 111 -6.07 -6.49 -14.73
CA ASP A 111 -6.19 -7.92 -15.01
C ASP A 111 -6.00 -8.72 -13.71
N PRO A 112 -7.08 -9.00 -12.96
CA PRO A 112 -7.01 -9.69 -11.67
C PRO A 112 -6.53 -11.14 -11.72
N ASP A 113 -6.45 -11.73 -12.92
CA ASP A 113 -5.97 -13.11 -13.11
C ASP A 113 -4.45 -13.24 -13.03
N ILE A 114 -3.75 -12.10 -13.04
CA ILE A 114 -2.29 -12.03 -12.92
C ILE A 114 -1.89 -11.16 -11.75
N THR A 115 -0.82 -11.54 -11.04
CA THR A 115 -0.21 -10.66 -10.03
C THR A 115 0.71 -9.63 -10.70
N VAL A 116 0.92 -8.48 -10.01
CA VAL A 116 1.86 -7.45 -10.49
C VAL A 116 3.26 -8.04 -10.69
N GLY A 117 3.73 -8.91 -9.79
CA GLY A 117 5.03 -9.58 -9.93
C GLY A 117 5.13 -10.42 -11.20
N LYS A 118 4.10 -11.17 -11.55
CA LYS A 118 4.06 -11.95 -12.81
C LYS A 118 3.99 -11.05 -14.03
N LEU A 119 3.20 -9.98 -13.97
CA LEU A 119 3.10 -9.00 -15.06
C LEU A 119 4.48 -8.41 -15.39
N VAL A 120 5.18 -7.93 -14.36
CA VAL A 120 6.50 -7.31 -14.50
C VAL A 120 7.54 -8.33 -14.98
N SER A 121 7.56 -9.53 -14.40
CA SER A 121 8.48 -10.61 -14.81
C SER A 121 8.30 -11.06 -16.26
N ARG A 122 7.06 -11.11 -16.77
CA ARG A 122 6.77 -11.44 -18.18
C ARG A 122 7.34 -10.41 -19.15
N ALA A 123 7.46 -9.16 -18.72
CA ALA A 123 8.07 -8.08 -19.48
C ALA A 123 9.62 -8.02 -19.33
N GLY A 124 10.22 -8.98 -18.62
CA GLY A 124 11.66 -8.99 -18.35
C GLY A 124 12.09 -7.86 -17.40
N ALA A 125 11.20 -7.39 -16.56
CA ALA A 125 11.42 -6.30 -15.65
C ALA A 125 11.29 -6.72 -14.18
N GLU A 126 11.70 -5.83 -13.29
CA GLU A 126 11.64 -5.98 -11.84
C GLU A 126 11.26 -4.65 -11.20
N VAL A 127 10.39 -4.66 -10.20
CA VAL A 127 10.10 -3.46 -9.41
C VAL A 127 11.23 -3.21 -8.43
N VAL A 128 11.85 -2.04 -8.52
CA VAL A 128 12.92 -1.63 -7.60
C VAL A 128 12.34 -0.93 -6.39
N SER A 129 11.52 0.09 -6.61
CA SER A 129 10.90 0.90 -5.55
C SER A 129 9.67 1.64 -6.05
N PHE A 130 8.88 2.14 -5.12
CA PHE A 130 7.80 3.07 -5.42
C PHE A 130 7.64 4.09 -4.30
N VAL A 131 7.06 5.24 -4.65
CA VAL A 131 6.64 6.27 -3.69
C VAL A 131 5.20 6.65 -4.02
N ARG A 132 4.34 6.68 -3.00
CA ARG A 132 2.95 7.14 -3.12
C ARG A 132 2.74 8.27 -2.13
N PHE A 133 2.22 9.38 -2.62
CA PHE A 133 1.78 10.50 -1.81
C PHE A 133 0.29 10.75 -2.01
N GLU A 134 -0.39 11.02 -0.91
CA GLU A 134 -1.78 11.43 -0.91
C GLU A 134 -1.93 12.75 -0.13
N VAL A 135 -2.70 13.67 -0.66
CA VAL A 135 -2.98 14.96 -0.02
C VAL A 135 -3.71 14.74 1.30
N GLY A 136 -3.15 15.25 2.38
CA GLY A 136 -3.70 15.12 3.73
C GLY A 136 -3.31 13.83 4.46
N GLU A 137 -2.52 12.95 3.85
CA GLU A 137 -2.04 11.73 4.50
C GLU A 137 -1.17 12.07 5.72
N GLY A 138 -1.45 11.42 6.87
CA GLY A 138 -0.73 11.63 8.12
C GLY A 138 -0.96 12.98 8.79
N ILE A 139 -1.99 13.74 8.39
CA ILE A 139 -2.45 14.93 9.11
C ILE A 139 -3.63 14.50 9.98
N ASP A 140 -3.47 14.60 11.30
CA ASP A 140 -4.60 14.57 12.23
C ASP A 140 -5.42 15.83 12.05
N VAL A 141 -6.54 15.71 11.35
CA VAL A 141 -7.55 16.77 11.32
C VAL A 141 -8.30 16.65 12.65
N GLU A 142 -8.15 17.63 13.55
CA GLU A 142 -9.09 17.79 14.65
C GLU A 142 -10.50 17.82 14.05
N LYS A 143 -11.32 16.84 14.39
CA LYS A 143 -12.73 16.87 14.04
C LYS A 143 -13.34 18.00 14.88
N VAL A 144 -13.35 19.19 14.30
CA VAL A 144 -14.12 20.29 14.86
C VAL A 144 -15.58 19.84 14.77
N ASP A 145 -16.21 19.69 15.92
CA ASP A 145 -17.64 19.36 15.97
C ASP A 145 -18.38 20.56 15.38
N PHE A 146 -18.87 20.40 14.15
CA PHE A 146 -19.59 21.44 13.42
C PHE A 146 -20.75 22.01 14.23
N ALA A 147 -21.36 21.21 15.12
CA ALA A 147 -22.40 21.65 16.03
C ALA A 147 -21.87 22.65 17.09
N GLN A 148 -20.64 22.46 17.58
CA GLN A 148 -19.99 23.40 18.49
C GLN A 148 -19.58 24.69 17.78
N GLU A 149 -19.13 24.64 16.57
CA GLU A 149 -18.75 25.81 15.76
C GLU A 149 -19.96 26.67 15.42
N VAL A 150 -21.09 26.06 15.06
CA VAL A 150 -22.36 26.75 14.85
C VAL A 150 -22.90 27.36 16.15
N ALA A 151 -22.81 26.65 17.28
CA ALA A 151 -23.25 27.17 18.57
C ALA A 151 -22.39 28.37 19.02
N ALA A 152 -21.08 28.37 18.76
CA ALA A 152 -20.20 29.49 19.08
C ALA A 152 -20.52 30.74 18.23
N GLN A 153 -20.95 30.56 16.97
CA GLN A 153 -21.35 31.69 16.11
C GLN A 153 -22.72 32.27 16.46
N LEU A 154 -23.61 31.50 17.09
CA LEU A 154 -24.93 31.96 17.50
C LEU A 154 -24.93 32.72 18.83
N HIS A 155 -23.86 32.65 19.61
CA HIS A 155 -23.71 33.29 20.92
C HIS A 155 -22.66 34.42 20.92
N GLY A 156 -22.12 34.82 19.79
CA GLY A 156 -21.29 36.02 19.59
C GLY A 156 -22.09 37.09 18.85
#